data_2310981b165ad7569a31f0fd4f9f99cc
#
_entry.id   2310981b165ad7569a31f0fd4f9f99cc
#
_cell.length_a   1.000
_cell.length_b   1.000
_cell.length_c   1.000
_cell.angle_alpha   90.00
_cell.angle_beta   90.00
_cell.angle_gamma   90.00
#
_symmetry.space_group_name_H-M   'P 1'
#
loop_
_entity.id
_entity.type
_entity.pdbx_description
1 polymer ?
#
loop_
_entity_poly.entity_id
_entity_poly.type
_entity_poly.pdbx_seq_one_letter_code
_entity_poly.pdbx_strand_id
1 'polypeptide(L)'
;LVGSEMCIRDSLYREEKIMEILKQRILKDGVVKEGNVLKVDKFLNHQMDVKLFNDIGEEFAKRFAGTGVNKILTIESSGIGIACIAAQHFNNCPVIFAKKTLSKNLDGEMFVTQVKSYTKGVTYDVMVSEKYLGKGDKVLIIDDFLANGCALMGLIDIVKQSGAELAGAGIVIEKGFQVGGKTIRDMGVKLESLAIVDSMDNGTITFRD
;
A
#
# COMPACT_ATOMS: atom_id res chain seq x y z
N LEU A 1 -14.52 -1.34 -33.85
CA LEU A 1 -14.03 -0.04 -33.29
C LEU A 1 -14.96 0.51 -32.19
N VAL A 2 -16.27 0.22 -32.19
CA VAL A 2 -17.22 0.72 -31.18
C VAL A 2 -17.07 0.02 -29.81
N GLY A 3 -16.58 -1.21 -29.76
CA GLY A 3 -16.40 -1.97 -28.52
C GLY A 3 -15.26 -1.50 -27.62
N SER A 4 -14.20 -0.89 -28.18
CA SER A 4 -13.03 -0.44 -27.42
C SER A 4 -13.28 0.87 -26.68
N GLU A 5 -14.00 1.80 -27.26
CA GLU A 5 -14.32 3.11 -26.61
C GLU A 5 -15.31 2.93 -25.47
N MET A 6 -16.28 2.04 -25.60
CA MET A 6 -17.26 1.74 -24.53
C MET A 6 -16.56 1.04 -23.33
N CYS A 7 -15.62 0.14 -23.59
CA CYS A 7 -14.84 -0.54 -22.55
C CYS A 7 -13.93 0.43 -21.77
N ILE A 8 -13.29 1.38 -22.46
CA ILE A 8 -12.42 2.42 -21.85
C ILE A 8 -13.26 3.38 -21.00
N ARG A 9 -14.41 3.79 -21.48
CA ARG A 9 -15.33 4.72 -20.79
C ARG A 9 -15.91 4.08 -19.51
N ASP A 10 -16.28 2.79 -19.57
CA ASP A 10 -16.76 2.04 -18.41
C ASP A 10 -15.65 1.81 -17.37
N SER A 11 -14.40 1.63 -17.81
CA SER A 11 -13.24 1.50 -16.92
C SER A 11 -12.97 2.81 -16.18
N LEU A 12 -12.87 3.94 -16.88
CA LEU A 12 -12.65 5.27 -16.26
C LEU A 12 -13.78 5.65 -15.29
N TYR A 13 -15.03 5.38 -15.64
CA TYR A 13 -16.16 5.62 -14.74
C TYR A 13 -16.12 4.77 -13.46
N ARG A 14 -15.59 3.54 -13.54
CA ARG A 14 -15.38 2.69 -12.36
C ARG A 14 -14.22 3.16 -11.50
N GLU A 15 -13.12 3.63 -12.08
CA GLU A 15 -11.95 4.15 -11.37
C GLU A 15 -12.32 5.39 -10.53
N GLU A 16 -12.97 6.37 -11.12
CA GLU A 16 -13.50 7.54 -10.41
C GLU A 16 -14.45 7.11 -9.28
N LYS A 17 -15.28 6.09 -9.51
CA LYS A 17 -16.23 5.60 -8.54
C LYS A 17 -15.58 4.95 -7.31
N ILE A 18 -14.50 4.16 -7.47
CA ILE A 18 -13.82 3.50 -6.34
C ILE A 18 -13.07 4.53 -5.51
N MET A 19 -12.35 5.45 -6.14
CA MET A 19 -11.67 6.53 -5.44
C MET A 19 -12.67 7.40 -4.66
N GLU A 20 -13.81 7.72 -5.26
CA GLU A 20 -14.85 8.49 -4.59
C GLU A 20 -15.46 7.72 -3.41
N ILE A 21 -15.73 6.42 -3.55
CA ILE A 21 -16.21 5.58 -2.44
C ILE A 21 -15.23 5.61 -1.27
N LEU A 22 -13.91 5.49 -1.53
CA LEU A 22 -12.88 5.54 -0.51
C LEU A 22 -12.82 6.92 0.15
N LYS A 23 -12.81 8.01 -0.63
CA LYS A 23 -12.84 9.40 -0.12
C LYS A 23 -14.08 9.62 0.77
N GLN A 24 -15.27 9.23 0.30
CA GLN A 24 -16.52 9.33 1.08
C GLN A 24 -16.46 8.50 2.38
N ARG A 25 -15.85 7.31 2.33
CA ARG A 25 -15.69 6.49 3.52
C ARG A 25 -14.75 7.14 4.54
N ILE A 26 -13.66 7.76 4.07
CA ILE A 26 -12.74 8.52 4.92
C ILE A 26 -13.45 9.72 5.55
N LEU A 27 -14.24 10.48 4.78
CA LEU A 27 -15.00 11.64 5.30
C LEU A 27 -16.05 11.24 6.34
N LYS A 28 -16.74 10.12 6.11
CA LYS A 28 -17.85 9.66 6.97
C LYS A 28 -17.36 9.03 8.28
N ASP A 29 -16.36 8.18 8.21
CA ASP A 29 -15.96 7.28 9.29
C ASP A 29 -14.57 7.60 9.85
N GLY A 30 -13.77 8.40 9.13
CA GLY A 30 -12.45 8.85 9.56
C GLY A 30 -12.55 9.89 10.67
N VAL A 31 -11.56 9.88 11.57
CA VAL A 31 -11.46 10.85 12.66
C VAL A 31 -10.07 11.47 12.66
N VAL A 32 -10.03 12.79 12.48
CA VAL A 32 -8.79 13.56 12.61
C VAL A 32 -8.47 13.76 14.10
N LYS A 33 -7.25 13.43 14.50
CA LYS A 33 -6.70 13.64 15.84
C LYS A 33 -5.56 14.66 15.78
N GLU A 34 -5.21 15.23 16.94
CA GLU A 34 -4.03 16.07 17.09
C GLU A 34 -2.76 15.40 16.57
N GLY A 35 -1.82 16.19 16.05
CA GLY A 35 -0.57 15.68 15.48
C GLY A 35 -0.73 15.08 14.07
N ASN A 36 -1.73 15.51 13.30
CA ASN A 36 -1.97 15.06 11.93
C ASN A 36 -2.21 13.54 11.83
N VAL A 37 -2.93 12.97 12.79
CA VAL A 37 -3.31 11.57 12.82
C VAL A 37 -4.71 11.40 12.22
N LEU A 38 -4.82 10.63 11.15
CA LEU A 38 -6.11 10.20 10.60
C LEU A 38 -6.39 8.76 11.07
N LYS A 39 -7.44 8.60 11.88
CA LYS A 39 -7.96 7.29 12.31
C LYS A 39 -9.00 6.79 11.32
N VAL A 40 -8.77 5.62 10.80
CA VAL A 40 -9.67 4.90 9.87
C VAL A 40 -9.91 3.46 10.36
N ASP A 41 -9.87 3.29 11.68
CA ASP A 41 -9.96 2.00 12.36
C ASP A 41 -11.29 1.27 12.15
N LYS A 42 -12.34 1.97 11.81
CA LYS A 42 -13.67 1.41 11.55
C LYS A 42 -13.77 0.59 10.26
N PHE A 43 -12.83 0.74 9.31
CA PHE A 43 -12.97 0.07 8.02
C PHE A 43 -11.64 -0.37 7.37
N LEU A 44 -10.48 0.12 7.86
CA LEU A 44 -9.22 -0.15 7.19
C LEU A 44 -8.23 -0.94 8.04
N ASN A 45 -7.89 -0.49 9.25
CA ASN A 45 -6.74 -1.00 9.97
C ASN A 45 -7.01 -1.53 11.39
N HIS A 46 -8.28 -1.71 11.75
CA HIS A 46 -8.70 -2.44 12.95
C HIS A 46 -9.92 -3.32 12.65
N GLN A 47 -11.06 -2.72 12.31
CA GLN A 47 -12.15 -3.43 11.63
C GLN A 47 -11.89 -3.35 10.13
N MET A 48 -11.94 -4.50 9.45
CA MET A 48 -11.65 -4.61 8.02
C MET A 48 -12.95 -4.70 7.23
N ASP A 49 -13.19 -3.74 6.33
CA ASP A 49 -14.29 -3.80 5.37
C ASP A 49 -13.85 -4.62 4.16
N VAL A 50 -14.19 -5.92 4.17
CA VAL A 50 -13.74 -6.86 3.13
C VAL A 50 -14.24 -6.48 1.74
N LYS A 51 -15.47 -5.90 1.64
CA LYS A 51 -15.97 -5.43 0.36
C LYS A 51 -15.14 -4.27 -0.18
N LEU A 52 -14.83 -3.30 0.66
CA LEU A 52 -13.95 -2.19 0.29
C LEU A 52 -12.56 -2.67 -0.11
N PHE A 53 -12.02 -3.68 0.61
CA PHE A 53 -10.71 -4.28 0.26
C PHE A 53 -10.73 -4.96 -1.10
N ASN A 54 -11.84 -5.62 -1.45
CA ASN A 54 -12.01 -6.21 -2.77
C ASN A 54 -12.00 -5.13 -3.87
N ASP A 55 -12.74 -4.05 -3.66
CA ASP A 55 -12.81 -2.93 -4.60
C ASP A 55 -11.42 -2.26 -4.76
N ILE A 56 -10.67 -2.09 -3.65
CA ILE A 56 -9.28 -1.61 -3.62
C ILE A 56 -8.36 -2.55 -4.42
N GLY A 57 -8.48 -3.86 -4.21
CA GLY A 57 -7.66 -4.87 -4.90
C GLY A 57 -7.90 -4.88 -6.41
N GLU A 58 -9.15 -4.77 -6.84
CA GLU A 58 -9.51 -4.63 -8.25
C GLU A 58 -8.89 -3.38 -8.87
N GLU A 59 -8.92 -2.26 -8.16
CA GLU A 59 -8.34 -1.01 -8.64
C GLU A 59 -6.81 -1.08 -8.76
N PHE A 60 -6.13 -1.66 -7.78
CA PHE A 60 -4.69 -1.89 -7.90
C PHE A 60 -4.36 -2.80 -9.08
N ALA A 61 -5.14 -3.86 -9.30
CA ALA A 61 -4.90 -4.75 -10.44
C ALA A 61 -5.01 -4.03 -11.79
N LYS A 62 -5.92 -3.08 -11.93
CA LYS A 62 -6.01 -2.21 -13.12
C LYS A 62 -4.80 -1.31 -13.27
N ARG A 63 -4.41 -0.60 -12.21
CA ARG A 63 -3.29 0.34 -12.24
C ARG A 63 -1.94 -0.34 -12.49
N PHE A 64 -1.79 -1.57 -12.03
CA PHE A 64 -0.59 -2.38 -12.25
C PHE A 64 -0.75 -3.43 -13.37
N ALA A 65 -1.77 -3.28 -14.24
CA ALA A 65 -1.94 -4.16 -15.39
C ALA A 65 -0.68 -4.15 -16.29
N GLY A 66 -0.31 -5.33 -16.80
CA GLY A 66 0.85 -5.49 -17.69
C GLY A 66 2.22 -5.44 -17.00
N THR A 67 2.31 -5.18 -15.70
CA THR A 67 3.59 -5.18 -14.97
C THR A 67 4.12 -6.58 -14.65
N GLY A 68 3.28 -7.61 -14.76
CA GLY A 68 3.66 -8.99 -14.51
C GLY A 68 3.86 -9.34 -13.04
N VAL A 69 3.20 -8.62 -12.12
CA VAL A 69 3.21 -8.90 -10.68
C VAL A 69 2.88 -10.37 -10.42
N ASN A 70 3.77 -11.05 -9.71
CA ASN A 70 3.61 -12.45 -9.30
C ASN A 70 3.78 -12.64 -7.79
N LYS A 71 4.00 -11.55 -7.05
CA LYS A 71 4.14 -11.55 -5.58
C LYS A 71 3.76 -10.21 -5.00
N ILE A 72 3.08 -10.21 -3.85
CA ILE A 72 2.77 -9.00 -3.09
C ILE A 72 3.59 -8.99 -1.81
N LEU A 73 4.19 -7.85 -1.49
CA LEU A 73 4.88 -7.60 -0.23
C LEU A 73 4.16 -6.51 0.55
N THR A 74 3.98 -6.72 1.84
CA THR A 74 3.43 -5.71 2.76
C THR A 74 4.20 -5.71 4.07
N ILE A 75 3.74 -4.94 5.05
CA ILE A 75 4.33 -4.91 6.39
C ILE A 75 3.25 -5.16 7.45
N GLU A 76 3.58 -5.90 8.51
CA GLU A 76 2.65 -6.10 9.62
C GLU A 76 2.28 -4.77 10.30
N SER A 77 1.00 -4.60 10.67
CA SER A 77 -0.09 -5.59 10.59
C SER A 77 -1.19 -5.18 9.62
N SER A 78 -1.50 -3.88 9.45
CA SER A 78 -2.70 -3.40 8.75
C SER A 78 -2.70 -3.67 7.25
N GLY A 79 -1.55 -3.65 6.61
CA GLY A 79 -1.41 -3.97 5.18
C GLY A 79 -1.76 -5.42 4.82
N ILE A 80 -1.68 -6.36 5.77
CA ILE A 80 -1.84 -7.80 5.49
C ILE A 80 -3.23 -8.12 4.93
N GLY A 81 -4.29 -7.63 5.56
CA GLY A 81 -5.65 -7.89 5.11
C GLY A 81 -5.91 -7.37 3.70
N ILE A 82 -5.45 -6.15 3.43
CA ILE A 82 -5.56 -5.50 2.11
C ILE A 82 -4.80 -6.31 1.05
N ALA A 83 -3.53 -6.67 1.34
CA ALA A 83 -2.68 -7.43 0.44
C ALA A 83 -3.26 -8.81 0.10
N CYS A 84 -3.81 -9.53 1.10
CA CYS A 84 -4.42 -10.84 0.88
C CYS A 84 -5.65 -10.78 -0.03
N ILE A 85 -6.51 -9.77 0.15
CA ILE A 85 -7.69 -9.62 -0.72
C ILE A 85 -7.25 -9.14 -2.11
N ALA A 86 -6.32 -8.18 -2.20
CA ALA A 86 -5.78 -7.71 -3.48
C ALA A 86 -5.14 -8.82 -4.30
N ALA A 87 -4.45 -9.77 -3.67
CA ALA A 87 -3.80 -10.90 -4.34
C ALA A 87 -4.75 -11.73 -5.21
N GLN A 88 -6.05 -11.78 -4.88
CA GLN A 88 -7.06 -12.47 -5.68
C GLN A 88 -7.17 -11.87 -7.08
N HIS A 89 -6.93 -10.57 -7.22
CA HIS A 89 -6.94 -9.85 -8.51
C HIS A 89 -5.60 -9.92 -9.27
N PHE A 90 -4.57 -10.53 -8.66
CA PHE A 90 -3.26 -10.81 -9.23
C PHE A 90 -3.00 -12.33 -9.37
N ASN A 91 -3.96 -13.06 -9.92
CA ASN A 91 -3.92 -14.51 -10.12
C ASN A 91 -3.67 -15.31 -8.82
N ASN A 92 -4.17 -14.85 -7.68
CA ASN A 92 -3.94 -15.43 -6.36
C ASN A 92 -2.44 -15.59 -6.06
N CYS A 93 -1.63 -14.60 -6.41
CA CYS A 93 -0.20 -14.63 -6.16
C CYS A 93 0.10 -14.69 -4.65
N PRO A 94 1.24 -15.26 -4.24
CA PRO A 94 1.65 -15.28 -2.84
C PRO A 94 1.78 -13.87 -2.25
N VAL A 95 1.37 -13.75 -0.97
CA VAL A 95 1.57 -12.54 -0.17
C VAL A 95 2.62 -12.82 0.89
N ILE A 96 3.62 -11.96 0.96
CA ILE A 96 4.63 -11.96 2.02
C ILE A 96 4.40 -10.71 2.86
N PHE A 97 4.53 -10.83 4.16
CA PHE A 97 4.57 -9.66 5.03
C PHE A 97 5.89 -9.58 5.81
N ALA A 98 6.46 -8.39 5.80
CA ALA A 98 7.63 -8.07 6.59
C ALA A 98 7.27 -7.97 8.07
N LYS A 99 8.10 -8.56 8.93
CA LYS A 99 7.92 -8.55 10.39
C LYS A 99 8.78 -7.47 11.04
N LYS A 100 8.28 -6.92 12.13
CA LYS A 100 8.97 -5.91 12.96
C LYS A 100 9.74 -6.53 14.14
N THR A 101 9.53 -7.82 14.38
CA THR A 101 10.18 -8.56 15.46
C THR A 101 10.55 -9.95 15.00
N LEU A 102 11.75 -10.42 15.37
CA LEU A 102 12.12 -11.82 15.20
C LEU A 102 11.18 -12.70 16.00
N SER A 103 10.51 -13.62 15.30
CA SER A 103 9.78 -14.70 15.98
C SER A 103 10.58 -15.99 15.92
N LYS A 104 10.47 -16.82 16.95
CA LYS A 104 11.14 -18.13 17.00
C LYS A 104 10.76 -19.08 15.84
N ASN A 105 9.73 -18.72 15.09
CA ASN A 105 9.24 -19.50 13.95
C ASN A 105 9.82 -19.05 12.60
N LEU A 106 10.76 -18.10 12.59
CA LEU A 106 11.48 -17.68 11.41
C LEU A 106 12.88 -18.31 11.46
N ASP A 107 13.06 -19.37 10.69
CA ASP A 107 14.35 -20.06 10.53
C ASP A 107 15.03 -19.62 9.23
N GLY A 108 16.35 -19.52 9.26
CA GLY A 108 17.20 -19.25 8.10
C GLY A 108 17.60 -17.79 7.95
N GLU A 109 18.13 -17.48 6.79
CA GLU A 109 18.64 -16.15 6.46
C GLU A 109 17.50 -15.19 6.18
N MET A 110 17.73 -13.90 6.50
CA MET A 110 16.72 -12.84 6.45
C MET A 110 17.27 -11.63 5.73
N PHE A 111 16.50 -11.07 4.82
CA PHE A 111 16.69 -9.68 4.42
C PHE A 111 16.22 -8.79 5.57
N VAL A 112 17.08 -7.89 6.01
CA VAL A 112 16.80 -7.00 7.14
C VAL A 112 17.09 -5.56 6.74
N THR A 113 16.21 -4.65 7.14
CA THR A 113 16.42 -3.21 7.00
C THR A 113 15.94 -2.48 8.26
N GLN A 114 16.50 -1.31 8.52
CA GLN A 114 16.10 -0.47 9.64
C GLN A 114 15.11 0.60 9.21
N VAL A 115 14.00 0.70 9.93
CA VAL A 115 12.96 1.69 9.70
C VAL A 115 12.78 2.57 10.92
N LYS A 116 12.84 3.89 10.71
CA LYS A 116 12.59 4.87 11.75
C LYS A 116 11.09 5.17 11.88
N SER A 117 10.51 4.88 13.03
CA SER A 117 9.15 5.31 13.36
C SER A 117 9.14 6.76 13.84
N TYR A 118 8.62 7.66 13.04
CA TYR A 118 8.48 9.07 13.47
C TYR A 118 7.45 9.25 14.59
N THR A 119 6.38 8.46 14.59
CA THR A 119 5.33 8.51 15.62
C THR A 119 5.78 8.02 16.98
N LYS A 120 6.70 7.06 17.01
CA LYS A 120 7.22 6.48 18.26
C LYS A 120 8.64 6.95 18.60
N GLY A 121 9.32 7.66 17.70
CA GLY A 121 10.71 8.11 17.89
C GLY A 121 11.75 6.98 17.99
N VAL A 122 11.38 5.74 17.60
CA VAL A 122 12.24 4.56 17.70
C VAL A 122 12.59 4.02 16.32
N THR A 123 13.76 3.43 16.20
CA THR A 123 14.17 2.63 15.04
C THR A 123 13.90 1.16 15.34
N TYR A 124 13.35 0.43 14.38
CA TYR A 124 13.09 -0.99 14.50
C TYR A 124 13.52 -1.71 13.23
N ASP A 125 13.87 -2.97 13.36
CA ASP A 125 14.21 -3.82 12.23
C ASP A 125 12.94 -4.28 11.54
N VAL A 126 13.00 -4.32 10.20
CA VAL A 126 11.98 -4.92 9.35
C VAL A 126 12.65 -6.05 8.59
N MET A 127 12.02 -7.22 8.57
CA MET A 127 12.67 -8.42 8.05
C MET A 127 11.72 -9.30 7.25
N VAL A 128 12.30 -9.97 6.24
CA VAL A 128 11.63 -10.96 5.38
C VAL A 128 12.58 -12.15 5.21
N SER A 129 12.05 -13.38 5.32
CA SER A 129 12.87 -14.58 5.07
C SER A 129 13.27 -14.68 3.60
N GLU A 130 14.58 -14.96 3.37
CA GLU A 130 15.14 -15.17 2.03
C GLU A 130 14.49 -16.34 1.27
N LYS A 131 13.89 -17.29 1.99
CA LYS A 131 13.18 -18.44 1.40
C LYS A 131 11.99 -18.04 0.52
N TYR A 132 11.41 -16.85 0.73
CA TYR A 132 10.14 -16.46 0.13
C TYR A 132 10.26 -15.29 -0.84
N LEU A 133 11.44 -14.68 -0.97
CA LEU A 133 11.65 -13.52 -1.82
C LEU A 133 12.99 -13.63 -2.55
N GLY A 134 13.02 -13.50 -3.88
CA GLY A 134 14.25 -13.63 -4.63
C GLY A 134 14.13 -13.31 -6.12
N LYS A 135 15.18 -13.67 -6.85
CA LYS A 135 15.25 -13.49 -8.31
C LYS A 135 14.08 -14.19 -9.01
N GLY A 136 13.45 -13.49 -9.97
CA GLY A 136 12.27 -13.98 -10.69
C GLY A 136 10.95 -13.52 -10.09
N ASP A 137 10.96 -12.99 -8.86
CA ASP A 137 9.80 -12.33 -8.30
C ASP A 137 9.65 -10.92 -8.87
N LYS A 138 8.41 -10.58 -9.28
CA LYS A 138 7.97 -9.23 -9.61
C LYS A 138 7.02 -8.77 -8.54
N VAL A 139 7.52 -7.88 -7.68
CA VAL A 139 6.91 -7.54 -6.40
C VAL A 139 6.11 -6.25 -6.51
N LEU A 140 4.84 -6.31 -6.13
CA LEU A 140 4.03 -5.14 -5.80
C LEU A 140 4.02 -4.97 -4.29
N ILE A 141 4.43 -3.79 -3.80
CA ILE A 141 4.26 -3.45 -2.39
C ILE A 141 2.86 -2.86 -2.19
N ILE A 142 2.10 -3.36 -1.20
CA ILE A 142 0.79 -2.81 -0.82
C ILE A 142 0.82 -2.43 0.65
N ASP A 143 0.35 -1.20 0.98
CA ASP A 143 0.23 -0.75 2.37
C ASP A 143 -1.00 0.15 2.57
N ASP A 144 -1.45 0.30 3.83
CA ASP A 144 -2.63 1.10 4.18
C ASP A 144 -2.33 2.61 4.13
N PHE A 145 -1.18 3.06 4.66
CA PHE A 145 -0.81 4.46 4.73
C PHE A 145 0.59 4.77 4.21
N LEU A 146 0.71 5.87 3.50
CA LEU A 146 1.99 6.51 3.18
C LEU A 146 2.06 7.89 3.85
N ALA A 147 2.94 8.04 4.81
CA ALA A 147 3.21 9.28 5.53
C ALA A 147 4.63 9.80 5.18
N ASN A 148 5.61 9.57 6.03
CA ASN A 148 7.01 9.96 5.79
C ASN A 148 7.75 9.03 4.82
N GLY A 149 7.18 7.88 4.47
CA GLY A 149 7.75 6.92 3.53
C GLY A 149 8.74 5.93 4.11
N CYS A 150 9.08 6.01 5.40
CA CYS A 150 10.14 5.18 5.98
C CYS A 150 9.86 3.67 5.88
N ALA A 151 8.63 3.24 6.14
CA ALA A 151 8.24 1.84 6.01
C ALA A 151 8.35 1.37 4.56
N LEU A 152 7.81 2.16 3.62
CA LEU A 152 7.86 1.83 2.19
C LEU A 152 9.31 1.81 1.66
N MET A 153 10.17 2.76 2.06
CA MET A 153 11.59 2.73 1.72
C MET A 153 12.28 1.46 2.25
N GLY A 154 11.95 1.04 3.47
CA GLY A 154 12.46 -0.21 4.03
C GLY A 154 12.03 -1.44 3.21
N LEU A 155 10.77 -1.51 2.80
CA LEU A 155 10.29 -2.60 1.94
C LEU A 155 10.96 -2.59 0.55
N ILE A 156 11.17 -1.40 -0.04
CA ILE A 156 11.90 -1.24 -1.30
C ILE A 156 13.35 -1.74 -1.15
N ASP A 157 14.01 -1.42 -0.04
CA ASP A 157 15.37 -1.91 0.24
C ASP A 157 15.41 -3.44 0.35
N ILE A 158 14.45 -4.07 1.04
CA ILE A 158 14.31 -5.54 1.11
C ILE A 158 14.13 -6.16 -0.29
N VAL A 159 13.28 -5.58 -1.14
CA VAL A 159 13.12 -6.05 -2.53
C VAL A 159 14.45 -5.96 -3.29
N LYS A 160 15.21 -4.87 -3.10
CA LYS A 160 16.52 -4.70 -3.71
C LYS A 160 17.55 -5.73 -3.19
N GLN A 161 17.60 -5.97 -1.88
CA GLN A 161 18.49 -6.98 -1.27
C GLN A 161 18.22 -8.37 -1.84
N SER A 162 16.96 -8.73 -2.06
CA SER A 162 16.55 -10.04 -2.56
C SER A 162 16.89 -10.28 -4.04
N GLY A 163 17.19 -9.22 -4.80
CA GLY A 163 17.36 -9.28 -6.25
C GLY A 163 16.06 -9.50 -7.03
N ALA A 164 14.91 -9.32 -6.38
CA ALA A 164 13.60 -9.29 -7.04
C ALA A 164 13.39 -7.96 -7.80
N GLU A 165 12.46 -7.96 -8.75
CA GLU A 165 12.04 -6.77 -9.49
C GLU A 165 10.92 -6.05 -8.75
N LEU A 166 11.05 -4.75 -8.52
CA LEU A 166 9.97 -3.93 -7.97
C LEU A 166 9.04 -3.47 -9.09
N ALA A 167 7.81 -3.98 -9.10
CA ALA A 167 6.78 -3.55 -10.05
C ALA A 167 6.18 -2.18 -9.67
N GLY A 168 6.19 -1.85 -8.39
CA GLY A 168 5.72 -0.56 -7.86
C GLY A 168 5.15 -0.70 -6.45
N ALA A 169 4.46 0.37 -6.02
CA ALA A 169 3.81 0.42 -4.72
C ALA A 169 2.37 0.94 -4.85
N GLY A 170 1.41 0.22 -4.24
CA GLY A 170 0.01 0.59 -4.11
C GLY A 170 -0.30 1.00 -2.67
N ILE A 171 -0.80 2.20 -2.49
CA ILE A 171 -1.11 2.79 -1.18
C ILE A 171 -2.60 3.16 -1.12
N VAL A 172 -3.26 2.76 -0.05
CA VAL A 172 -4.68 3.10 0.10
C VAL A 172 -4.84 4.58 0.41
N ILE A 173 -4.12 5.10 1.41
CA ILE A 173 -4.21 6.51 1.82
C ILE A 173 -2.80 7.13 1.89
N GLU A 174 -2.54 8.13 1.06
CA GLU A 174 -1.32 8.94 1.12
C GLU A 174 -1.60 10.25 1.85
N LYS A 175 -0.73 10.63 2.78
CA LYS A 175 -0.72 11.97 3.37
C LYS A 175 0.09 12.90 2.48
N GLY A 176 -0.55 13.51 1.49
CA GLY A 176 0.08 14.30 0.45
C GLY A 176 0.81 15.56 0.94
N PHE A 177 0.48 16.03 2.15
CA PHE A 177 1.20 17.12 2.85
C PHE A 177 2.50 16.66 3.53
N GLN A 178 2.82 15.35 3.50
CA GLN A 178 4.07 14.80 4.02
C GLN A 178 5.01 14.41 2.87
N VAL A 179 6.28 14.25 3.18
CA VAL A 179 7.34 14.09 2.17
C VAL A 179 7.37 12.72 1.49
N GLY A 180 6.75 11.69 2.07
CA GLY A 180 6.93 10.30 1.65
C GLY A 180 6.55 10.06 0.21
N GLY A 181 5.38 10.52 -0.23
CA GLY A 181 4.94 10.34 -1.60
C GLY A 181 5.88 10.97 -2.63
N LYS A 182 6.33 12.21 -2.35
CA LYS A 182 7.33 12.89 -3.21
C LYS A 182 8.64 12.10 -3.25
N THR A 183 9.16 11.70 -2.09
CA THR A 183 10.43 10.97 -2.00
C THR A 183 10.39 9.67 -2.81
N ILE A 184 9.33 8.88 -2.71
CA ILE A 184 9.18 7.62 -3.43
C ILE A 184 9.08 7.84 -4.95
N ARG A 185 8.33 8.86 -5.39
CA ARG A 185 8.23 9.21 -6.81
C ARG A 185 9.55 9.72 -7.38
N ASP A 186 10.30 10.52 -6.62
CA ASP A 186 11.64 11.02 -7.01
C ASP A 186 12.66 9.87 -7.17
N MET A 187 12.46 8.73 -6.50
CA MET A 187 13.25 7.50 -6.69
C MET A 187 12.90 6.75 -8.00
N GLY A 188 11.95 7.24 -8.78
CA GLY A 188 11.48 6.58 -10.01
C GLY A 188 10.57 5.37 -9.78
N VAL A 189 10.06 5.17 -8.58
CA VAL A 189 9.14 4.08 -8.26
C VAL A 189 7.73 4.43 -8.74
N LYS A 190 7.08 3.50 -9.46
CA LYS A 190 5.67 3.60 -9.78
C LYS A 190 4.85 3.54 -8.49
N LEU A 191 4.35 4.69 -8.05
CA LEU A 191 3.56 4.83 -6.83
C LEU A 191 2.12 5.22 -7.19
N GLU A 192 1.18 4.33 -6.84
CA GLU A 192 -0.25 4.53 -7.03
C GLU A 192 -0.93 4.65 -5.67
N SER A 193 -1.43 5.85 -5.37
CA SER A 193 -2.19 6.14 -4.14
C SER A 193 -3.66 6.34 -4.48
N LEU A 194 -4.58 5.62 -3.80
CA LEU A 194 -6.01 5.66 -4.12
C LEU A 194 -6.69 6.91 -3.55
N ALA A 195 -6.27 7.38 -2.39
CA ALA A 195 -6.71 8.63 -1.82
C ALA A 195 -5.49 9.43 -1.34
N ILE A 196 -5.30 10.63 -1.87
CA ILE A 196 -4.25 11.54 -1.42
C ILE A 196 -4.90 12.63 -0.58
N VAL A 197 -4.67 12.60 0.73
CA VAL A 197 -5.12 13.63 1.67
C VAL A 197 -4.19 14.83 1.55
N ASP A 198 -4.72 15.96 1.13
CA ASP A 198 -3.95 17.18 0.90
C ASP A 198 -3.83 18.03 2.17
N SER A 199 -4.89 18.08 2.99
CA SER A 199 -4.85 18.70 4.32
C SER A 199 -5.85 18.04 5.29
N MET A 200 -5.63 18.29 6.58
CA MET A 200 -6.53 17.86 7.67
C MET A 200 -6.74 19.00 8.69
N ASP A 201 -6.83 20.23 8.22
CA ASP A 201 -6.90 21.40 9.05
C ASP A 201 -8.27 21.56 9.71
N ASN A 202 -8.29 21.93 11.00
CA ASN A 202 -9.52 22.15 11.78
C ASN A 202 -10.52 20.98 11.72
N GLY A 203 -10.04 19.75 11.58
CA GLY A 203 -10.88 18.56 11.48
C GLY A 203 -11.51 18.35 10.08
N THR A 204 -11.23 19.21 9.11
CA THR A 204 -11.67 19.07 7.73
C THR A 204 -10.61 18.35 6.90
N ILE A 205 -11.02 17.32 6.17
CA ILE A 205 -10.13 16.56 5.29
C ILE A 205 -10.35 17.03 3.85
N THR A 206 -9.28 17.42 3.17
CA THR A 206 -9.30 17.71 1.73
C THR A 206 -8.45 16.69 0.99
N PHE A 207 -8.84 16.39 -0.25
CA PHE A 207 -8.13 15.45 -1.09
C PHE A 207 -7.54 16.17 -2.30
N ARG A 208 -6.43 15.64 -2.78
CA ARG A 208 -5.86 16.00 -4.07
C ARG A 208 -6.61 15.27 -5.18
N ASP A 209 -6.85 15.97 -6.29
CA ASP A 209 -7.44 15.41 -7.51
C ASP A 209 -6.44 14.54 -8.27
#